data_5804edd4f56d33e14e06e05c5527d52f
#
_entry.id   5804edd4f56d33e14e06e05c5527d52f
#
_cell.length_a   1.000
_cell.length_b   1.000
_cell.length_c   1.000
_cell.angle_alpha   90.00
_cell.angle_beta   90.00
_cell.angle_gamma   90.00
#
_symmetry.space_group_name_H-M   'P 1'
#
loop_
_entity.id
_entity.type
_entity.pdbx_description
1 polymer ?
#
loop_
_entity_poly.entity_id
_entity_poly.type
_entity_poly.pdbx_seq_one_letter_code
_entity_poly.pdbx_strand_id
1 'polypeptide(L)'
;MVVEYAGGCMKRPTVPFIGVVITLALAAACATGPKRPPTGTPEPDKFLFERGTEALIDKKWLTAREYFRQLVDVYPQSPYRAHAKLGIGDTYLGEGTAEAYVLGINEFREFLSYYPTHERADYAQYKLAMSHFYQMRAPERDQTETREAIRELTAFLDRYGSRSALADEARANLRQARDRLGTAEYQVGVHYFRQKWYPGAIDRLKSLLERDPEYTNRDAVYFYLAEAYERIQRPAEALPYYDRLVKEFEKSEYLPEAQKRIEAIRSTLAKKTV
;
A
#
# COMPACT_ATOMS: atom_id res chain seq x y z
N MET A 1 85.72 -16.85 -11.04
CA MET A 1 85.17 -15.64 -10.40
C MET A 1 84.09 -16.15 -9.42
N VAL A 2 84.53 -16.36 -8.18
CA VAL A 2 83.71 -16.94 -7.11
C VAL A 2 83.02 -15.82 -6.39
N VAL A 3 81.69 -15.90 -6.24
CA VAL A 3 80.94 -14.92 -5.43
C VAL A 3 80.41 -15.65 -4.20
N GLU A 4 80.91 -15.22 -3.03
CA GLU A 4 80.52 -15.69 -1.72
C GLU A 4 79.11 -15.20 -1.37
N TYR A 5 78.22 -16.07 -0.86
CA TYR A 5 76.99 -15.75 -0.24
C TYR A 5 77.14 -15.69 1.28
N ALA A 6 77.05 -14.46 1.84
CA ALA A 6 77.02 -14.23 3.27
C ALA A 6 75.65 -14.64 3.85
N GLY A 7 75.65 -15.53 4.84
CA GLY A 7 74.48 -15.97 5.59
C GLY A 7 73.91 -14.87 6.53
N GLY A 8 72.72 -14.33 6.25
CA GLY A 8 71.96 -13.51 7.13
C GLY A 8 71.05 -14.30 8.05
N CYS A 9 71.31 -14.28 9.34
CA CYS A 9 70.51 -14.91 10.40
C CYS A 9 69.22 -14.13 10.59
N MET A 10 68.08 -14.69 10.13
CA MET A 10 66.74 -14.07 10.32
C MET A 10 66.26 -14.41 11.76
N LYS A 11 66.20 -13.35 12.60
CA LYS A 11 65.52 -13.39 13.90
C LYS A 11 64.00 -13.52 13.68
N ARG A 12 63.37 -14.54 14.24
CA ARG A 12 61.91 -14.72 14.26
C ARG A 12 61.29 -13.63 15.16
N PRO A 13 60.25 -12.89 14.72
CA PRO A 13 59.53 -12.03 15.61
C PRO A 13 58.63 -12.84 16.55
N THR A 14 58.76 -12.59 17.84
CA THR A 14 57.87 -13.08 18.89
C THR A 14 56.54 -12.33 18.76
N VAL A 15 55.46 -13.04 18.37
CA VAL A 15 54.10 -12.50 18.34
C VAL A 15 53.60 -12.40 19.79
N PRO A 16 53.16 -11.22 20.26
CA PRO A 16 52.66 -11.11 21.62
C PRO A 16 51.30 -11.78 21.77
N PHE A 17 51.12 -12.51 22.85
CA PHE A 17 49.94 -13.29 23.28
C PHE A 17 48.66 -12.46 23.55
N ILE A 18 48.58 -11.22 23.11
CA ILE A 18 47.46 -10.30 23.34
C ILE A 18 46.31 -10.51 22.34
N GLY A 19 46.53 -11.19 21.21
CA GLY A 19 45.54 -11.38 20.14
C GLY A 19 44.43 -12.41 20.42
N VAL A 20 44.60 -13.31 21.40
CA VAL A 20 43.68 -14.45 21.61
C VAL A 20 42.51 -14.11 22.55
N VAL A 21 42.60 -13.08 23.37
CA VAL A 21 41.57 -12.73 24.34
C VAL A 21 40.43 -11.88 23.73
N ILE A 22 40.68 -11.18 22.61
CA ILE A 22 39.67 -10.32 21.97
C ILE A 22 38.71 -11.15 21.09
N THR A 23 39.10 -12.29 20.59
CA THR A 23 38.25 -13.15 19.73
C THR A 23 37.23 -13.98 20.52
N LEU A 24 37.39 -14.20 21.81
CA LEU A 24 36.40 -14.91 22.63
C LEU A 24 35.24 -14.02 23.13
N ALA A 25 35.41 -12.70 23.19
CA ALA A 25 34.35 -11.77 23.64
C ALA A 25 33.28 -11.46 22.58
N LEU A 26 33.56 -11.72 21.30
CA LEU A 26 32.60 -11.48 20.19
C LEU A 26 31.65 -12.66 19.92
N ALA A 27 31.88 -13.82 20.48
CA ALA A 27 31.02 -15.00 20.31
C ALA A 27 29.82 -15.03 21.28
N ALA A 28 29.73 -14.14 22.27
CA ALA A 28 28.65 -14.10 23.26
C ALA A 28 27.46 -13.21 22.85
N ALA A 29 27.56 -12.47 21.75
CA ALA A 29 26.53 -11.50 21.34
C ALA A 29 25.44 -12.07 20.41
N CYS A 30 25.49 -13.35 20.00
CA CYS A 30 24.56 -13.94 19.02
C CYS A 30 23.55 -14.95 19.59
N ALA A 31 23.27 -14.93 20.89
CA ALA A 31 22.33 -15.85 21.53
C ALA A 31 21.04 -15.15 21.98
N THR A 32 20.43 -14.31 21.13
CA THR A 32 19.10 -13.72 21.39
C THR A 32 18.04 -14.29 20.46
N GLY A 33 18.03 -15.60 20.31
CA GLY A 33 16.88 -16.33 19.76
C GLY A 33 15.70 -16.33 20.75
N PRO A 34 14.46 -16.63 20.30
CA PRO A 34 13.31 -16.68 21.17
C PRO A 34 13.54 -17.68 22.29
N LYS A 35 13.32 -17.23 23.52
CA LYS A 35 13.46 -18.11 24.68
C LYS A 35 12.35 -19.15 24.65
N ARG A 36 12.72 -20.43 24.66
CA ARG A 36 11.75 -21.51 24.82
C ARG A 36 11.06 -21.34 26.16
N PRO A 37 9.78 -21.78 26.26
CA PRO A 37 9.10 -21.82 27.55
C PRO A 37 10.00 -22.56 28.57
N PRO A 38 10.15 -22.06 29.79
CA PRO A 38 10.88 -22.77 30.83
C PRO A 38 10.29 -24.17 31.05
N THR A 39 11.15 -25.16 31.35
CA THR A 39 10.70 -26.52 31.66
C THR A 39 9.70 -26.48 32.81
N GLY A 40 8.50 -27.07 32.62
CA GLY A 40 7.44 -27.06 33.64
C GLY A 40 6.50 -25.86 33.61
N THR A 41 6.57 -24.99 32.55
CA THR A 41 5.57 -23.93 32.35
C THR A 41 4.18 -24.55 32.18
N PRO A 42 3.19 -24.16 33.00
CA PRO A 42 1.82 -24.79 32.97
C PRO A 42 1.09 -24.53 31.65
N GLU A 43 1.29 -23.37 31.02
CA GLU A 43 0.65 -22.94 29.77
C GLU A 43 1.72 -22.41 28.79
N PRO A 44 2.49 -23.32 28.16
CA PRO A 44 3.61 -22.90 27.33
C PRO A 44 3.18 -22.18 26.04
N ASP A 45 2.02 -22.46 25.51
CA ASP A 45 1.42 -21.77 24.36
C ASP A 45 1.00 -20.34 24.72
N LYS A 46 0.43 -20.12 25.90
CA LYS A 46 0.14 -18.78 26.42
C LYS A 46 1.42 -17.95 26.60
N PHE A 47 2.45 -18.56 27.20
CA PHE A 47 3.75 -17.92 27.35
C PHE A 47 4.28 -17.42 25.98
N LEU A 48 4.23 -18.28 24.94
CA LEU A 48 4.69 -17.91 23.60
C LEU A 48 3.86 -16.78 22.99
N PHE A 49 2.54 -16.82 23.19
CA PHE A 49 1.62 -15.80 22.72
C PHE A 49 1.91 -14.44 23.39
N GLU A 50 2.04 -14.41 24.72
CA GLU A 50 2.33 -13.21 25.49
C GLU A 50 3.69 -12.60 25.08
N ARG A 51 4.75 -13.42 24.96
CA ARG A 51 6.06 -12.97 24.52
C ARG A 51 6.08 -12.47 23.07
N GLY A 52 5.34 -13.16 22.20
CA GLY A 52 5.16 -12.70 20.83
C GLY A 52 4.45 -11.34 20.76
N THR A 53 3.42 -11.16 21.57
CA THR A 53 2.67 -9.91 21.65
C THR A 53 3.50 -8.78 22.22
N GLU A 54 4.27 -9.02 23.29
CA GLU A 54 5.20 -8.05 23.87
C GLU A 54 6.25 -7.61 22.82
N ALA A 55 6.85 -8.56 22.12
CA ALA A 55 7.83 -8.27 21.07
C ALA A 55 7.21 -7.52 19.88
N LEU A 56 5.94 -7.78 19.54
CA LEU A 56 5.19 -7.07 18.49
C LEU A 56 4.97 -5.60 18.88
N ILE A 57 4.56 -5.35 20.12
CA ILE A 57 4.39 -3.98 20.67
C ILE A 57 5.72 -3.24 20.65
N ASP A 58 6.80 -3.90 21.02
CA ASP A 58 8.17 -3.36 21.01
C ASP A 58 8.74 -3.18 19.59
N LYS A 59 7.97 -3.55 18.54
CA LYS A 59 8.40 -3.53 17.13
C LYS A 59 9.62 -4.42 16.84
N LYS A 60 9.82 -5.44 17.67
CA LYS A 60 10.84 -6.48 17.47
C LYS A 60 10.29 -7.57 16.53
N TRP A 61 10.06 -7.20 15.26
CA TRP A 61 9.27 -7.98 14.29
C TRP A 61 9.75 -9.42 14.15
N LEU A 62 11.05 -9.64 14.00
CA LEU A 62 11.62 -10.99 13.85
C LEU A 62 11.36 -11.83 15.12
N THR A 63 11.66 -11.28 16.29
CA THR A 63 11.47 -11.98 17.58
C THR A 63 9.99 -12.32 17.83
N ALA A 64 9.07 -11.38 17.53
CA ALA A 64 7.63 -11.61 17.64
C ALA A 64 7.18 -12.76 16.73
N ARG A 65 7.64 -12.74 15.47
CA ARG A 65 7.35 -13.76 14.45
C ARG A 65 7.85 -15.15 14.87
N GLU A 66 9.02 -15.24 15.45
CA GLU A 66 9.57 -16.48 15.94
C GLU A 66 8.74 -17.10 17.08
N TYR A 67 8.30 -16.27 18.05
CA TYR A 67 7.40 -16.74 19.14
C TYR A 67 6.06 -17.21 18.59
N PHE A 68 5.43 -16.42 17.70
CA PHE A 68 4.15 -16.80 17.11
C PHE A 68 4.25 -18.05 16.25
N ARG A 69 5.31 -18.20 15.44
CA ARG A 69 5.55 -19.43 14.65
C ARG A 69 5.74 -20.63 15.53
N GLN A 70 6.55 -20.52 16.59
CA GLN A 70 6.71 -21.62 17.54
C GLN A 70 5.37 -22.03 18.15
N LEU A 71 4.50 -21.10 18.50
CA LEU A 71 3.17 -21.41 18.97
C LEU A 71 2.33 -22.15 17.93
N VAL A 72 2.27 -21.61 16.72
CA VAL A 72 1.46 -22.18 15.62
C VAL A 72 1.87 -23.59 15.25
N ASP A 73 3.19 -23.86 15.25
CA ASP A 73 3.78 -25.13 14.80
C ASP A 73 3.75 -26.20 15.90
N VAL A 74 4.02 -25.80 17.15
CA VAL A 74 4.16 -26.77 18.28
C VAL A 74 2.82 -27.01 18.98
N TYR A 75 1.90 -26.02 18.97
CA TYR A 75 0.63 -26.11 19.71
C TYR A 75 -0.58 -25.93 18.77
N PRO A 76 -0.86 -26.88 17.87
CA PRO A 76 -1.91 -26.73 16.85
C PRO A 76 -3.33 -26.63 17.42
N GLN A 77 -3.53 -27.09 18.67
CA GLN A 77 -4.83 -27.04 19.38
C GLN A 77 -4.92 -25.84 20.33
N SER A 78 -3.93 -24.95 20.36
CA SER A 78 -3.95 -23.79 21.25
C SER A 78 -5.09 -22.82 20.91
N PRO A 79 -5.82 -22.29 21.90
CA PRO A 79 -6.80 -21.24 21.70
C PRO A 79 -6.18 -19.94 21.16
N TYR A 80 -4.88 -19.77 21.34
CA TYR A 80 -4.13 -18.60 20.87
C TYR A 80 -3.65 -18.74 19.40
N ARG A 81 -3.80 -19.90 18.78
CA ARG A 81 -3.24 -20.21 17.46
C ARG A 81 -3.74 -19.25 16.38
N ALA A 82 -5.03 -18.95 16.35
CA ALA A 82 -5.59 -18.01 15.38
C ALA A 82 -5.03 -16.59 15.57
N HIS A 83 -4.93 -16.13 16.81
CA HIS A 83 -4.37 -14.82 17.12
C HIS A 83 -2.87 -14.74 16.80
N ALA A 84 -2.11 -15.82 17.06
CA ALA A 84 -0.69 -15.90 16.70
C ALA A 84 -0.49 -15.84 15.17
N LYS A 85 -1.36 -16.49 14.40
CA LYS A 85 -1.35 -16.38 12.92
C LYS A 85 -1.56 -14.94 12.46
N LEU A 86 -2.51 -14.21 13.05
CA LEU A 86 -2.68 -12.78 12.78
C LEU A 86 -1.43 -11.97 13.16
N GLY A 87 -0.86 -12.27 14.34
CA GLY A 87 0.36 -11.64 14.81
C GLY A 87 1.54 -11.83 13.86
N ILE A 88 1.68 -13.00 13.20
CA ILE A 88 2.70 -13.19 12.16
C ILE A 88 2.48 -12.23 11.00
N GLY A 89 1.26 -12.12 10.49
CA GLY A 89 0.91 -11.14 9.45
C GLY A 89 1.22 -9.70 9.87
N ASP A 90 0.88 -9.33 11.10
CA ASP A 90 1.14 -8.00 11.65
C ASP A 90 2.65 -7.69 11.75
N THR A 91 3.49 -8.69 12.06
CA THR A 91 4.95 -8.50 12.05
C THR A 91 5.49 -8.13 10.68
N TYR A 92 4.97 -8.78 9.62
CA TYR A 92 5.35 -8.47 8.25
C TYR A 92 4.86 -7.08 7.82
N LEU A 93 3.63 -6.74 8.16
CA LEU A 93 3.08 -5.42 7.86
C LEU A 93 3.86 -4.30 8.59
N GLY A 94 4.26 -4.56 9.84
CA GLY A 94 5.05 -3.63 10.63
C GLY A 94 6.49 -3.44 10.16
N GLU A 95 7.09 -4.47 9.54
CA GLU A 95 8.42 -4.43 8.94
C GLU A 95 8.48 -3.48 7.73
N GLY A 96 7.40 -3.40 6.94
CA GLY A 96 7.19 -2.33 5.97
C GLY A 96 8.05 -2.40 4.72
N THR A 97 8.72 -3.53 4.42
CA THR A 97 9.44 -3.75 3.17
C THR A 97 8.52 -4.36 2.10
N ALA A 98 8.86 -4.23 0.82
CA ALA A 98 8.07 -4.81 -0.26
C ALA A 98 7.95 -6.34 -0.12
N GLU A 99 9.05 -7.00 0.24
CA GLU A 99 9.11 -8.44 0.47
C GLU A 99 8.22 -8.83 1.67
N ALA A 100 8.27 -8.06 2.75
CA ALA A 100 7.46 -8.30 3.94
C ALA A 100 5.97 -8.13 3.63
N TYR A 101 5.56 -7.12 2.86
CA TYR A 101 4.16 -6.97 2.45
C TYR A 101 3.63 -8.18 1.69
N VAL A 102 4.42 -8.76 0.78
CA VAL A 102 4.03 -10.00 0.05
C VAL A 102 3.83 -11.16 1.00
N LEU A 103 4.71 -11.31 2.00
CA LEU A 103 4.58 -12.36 3.02
C LEU A 103 3.36 -12.11 3.93
N GLY A 104 3.11 -10.87 4.33
CA GLY A 104 1.94 -10.49 5.11
C GLY A 104 0.62 -10.77 4.38
N ILE A 105 0.56 -10.46 3.08
CA ILE A 105 -0.59 -10.79 2.21
C ILE A 105 -0.90 -12.30 2.28
N ASN A 106 0.12 -13.14 2.17
CA ASN A 106 -0.05 -14.59 2.22
C ASN A 106 -0.56 -15.05 3.60
N GLU A 107 -0.01 -14.51 4.69
CA GLU A 107 -0.44 -14.87 6.06
C GLU A 107 -1.92 -14.48 6.31
N PHE A 108 -2.33 -13.27 5.89
CA PHE A 108 -3.73 -12.85 6.06
C PHE A 108 -4.69 -13.63 5.16
N ARG A 109 -4.31 -13.98 3.91
CA ARG A 109 -5.10 -14.85 3.04
C ARG A 109 -5.24 -16.25 3.63
N GLU A 110 -4.17 -16.81 4.14
CA GLU A 110 -4.18 -18.11 4.79
C GLU A 110 -5.08 -18.07 6.03
N PHE A 111 -5.00 -17.02 6.86
CA PHE A 111 -5.88 -16.84 8.00
C PHE A 111 -7.36 -16.85 7.58
N LEU A 112 -7.72 -16.06 6.58
CA LEU A 112 -9.09 -15.97 6.07
C LEU A 112 -9.60 -17.29 5.49
N SER A 113 -8.70 -18.12 4.94
CA SER A 113 -9.02 -19.44 4.42
C SER A 113 -9.30 -20.45 5.54
N TYR A 114 -8.47 -20.46 6.60
CA TYR A 114 -8.62 -21.39 7.71
C TYR A 114 -9.66 -20.95 8.76
N TYR A 115 -9.85 -19.64 8.91
CA TYR A 115 -10.70 -19.05 9.95
C TYR A 115 -11.74 -18.05 9.38
N PRO A 116 -12.57 -18.44 8.39
CA PRO A 116 -13.43 -17.50 7.67
C PRO A 116 -14.55 -16.88 8.53
N THR A 117 -14.88 -17.50 9.66
CA THR A 117 -15.93 -17.05 10.60
C THR A 117 -15.37 -16.56 11.93
N HIS A 118 -14.05 -16.47 12.06
CA HIS A 118 -13.42 -16.00 13.30
C HIS A 118 -13.81 -14.54 13.59
N GLU A 119 -13.90 -14.18 14.85
CA GLU A 119 -14.26 -12.81 15.29
C GLU A 119 -13.33 -11.73 14.72
N ARG A 120 -12.08 -12.07 14.42
CA ARG A 120 -11.06 -11.18 13.82
C ARG A 120 -10.90 -11.34 12.31
N ALA A 121 -11.87 -11.98 11.63
CA ALA A 121 -11.79 -12.13 10.18
C ALA A 121 -11.93 -10.79 9.44
N ASP A 122 -12.67 -9.84 10.00
CA ASP A 122 -12.72 -8.46 9.52
C ASP A 122 -11.36 -7.77 9.62
N TYR A 123 -10.67 -7.91 10.75
CA TYR A 123 -9.31 -7.39 10.92
C TYR A 123 -8.33 -7.98 9.89
N ALA A 124 -8.36 -9.30 9.69
CA ALA A 124 -7.51 -9.96 8.72
C ALA A 124 -7.74 -9.46 7.28
N GLN A 125 -9.01 -9.29 6.88
CA GLN A 125 -9.37 -8.76 5.56
C GLN A 125 -8.92 -7.32 5.40
N TYR A 126 -9.09 -6.50 6.44
CA TYR A 126 -8.62 -5.12 6.43
C TYR A 126 -7.08 -5.04 6.32
N LYS A 127 -6.35 -5.85 7.10
CA LYS A 127 -4.88 -5.89 7.04
C LYS A 127 -4.35 -6.42 5.71
N LEU A 128 -5.04 -7.38 5.09
CA LEU A 128 -4.78 -7.82 3.72
C LEU A 128 -4.88 -6.64 2.74
N ALA A 129 -5.96 -5.88 2.82
CA ALA A 129 -6.15 -4.70 1.99
C ALA A 129 -5.07 -3.64 2.23
N MET A 130 -4.72 -3.38 3.49
CA MET A 130 -3.68 -2.42 3.85
C MET A 130 -2.28 -2.85 3.39
N SER A 131 -2.02 -4.15 3.31
CA SER A 131 -0.76 -4.65 2.75
C SER A 131 -0.58 -4.27 1.27
N HIS A 132 -1.66 -4.24 0.49
CA HIS A 132 -1.65 -3.70 -0.87
C HIS A 132 -1.61 -2.17 -0.87
N PHE A 133 -2.38 -1.52 0.01
CA PHE A 133 -2.50 -0.07 0.10
C PHE A 133 -1.14 0.61 0.34
N TYR A 134 -0.32 0.08 1.24
CA TYR A 134 1.01 0.62 1.54
C TYR A 134 2.01 0.43 0.39
N GLN A 135 1.72 -0.45 -0.56
CA GLN A 135 2.54 -0.66 -1.77
C GLN A 135 2.09 0.21 -2.96
N MET A 136 1.01 0.98 -2.81
CA MET A 136 0.55 1.88 -3.88
C MET A 136 1.62 2.88 -4.28
N ARG A 137 1.90 2.96 -5.57
CA ARG A 137 2.88 3.88 -6.15
C ARG A 137 2.24 5.20 -6.59
N ALA A 138 3.06 6.17 -6.97
CA ALA A 138 2.60 7.42 -7.56
C ALA A 138 1.74 7.16 -8.83
N PRO A 139 0.80 8.06 -9.17
CA PRO A 139 -0.13 7.86 -10.30
C PRO A 139 0.54 7.58 -11.65
N GLU A 140 1.76 8.09 -11.87
CA GLU A 140 2.54 7.89 -13.09
C GLU A 140 3.21 6.51 -13.19
N ARG A 141 3.11 5.72 -12.14
CA ARG A 141 3.73 4.39 -12.04
C ARG A 141 2.68 3.30 -12.21
N ASP A 142 3.13 2.06 -12.14
CA ASP A 142 2.23 0.90 -12.14
C ASP A 142 1.20 0.97 -11.01
N GLN A 143 -0.07 0.72 -11.35
CA GLN A 143 -1.22 0.81 -10.45
C GLN A 143 -1.77 -0.57 -10.04
N THR A 144 -0.99 -1.65 -10.17
CA THR A 144 -1.42 -3.01 -9.81
C THR A 144 -1.81 -3.07 -8.34
N GLU A 145 -0.95 -2.61 -7.43
CA GLU A 145 -1.22 -2.62 -5.99
C GLU A 145 -2.40 -1.70 -5.61
N THR A 146 -2.58 -0.59 -6.33
CA THR A 146 -3.74 0.29 -6.13
C THR A 146 -5.05 -0.42 -6.48
N ARG A 147 -5.10 -1.19 -7.57
CA ARG A 147 -6.30 -1.98 -7.95
C ARG A 147 -6.56 -3.10 -6.95
N GLU A 148 -5.52 -3.78 -6.49
CA GLU A 148 -5.64 -4.81 -5.45
C GLU A 148 -6.15 -4.22 -4.13
N ALA A 149 -5.61 -3.07 -3.68
CA ALA A 149 -6.10 -2.37 -2.50
C ALA A 149 -7.59 -2.01 -2.61
N ILE A 150 -8.02 -1.46 -3.76
CA ILE A 150 -9.43 -1.16 -4.04
C ILE A 150 -10.28 -2.43 -3.95
N ARG A 151 -9.84 -3.53 -4.56
CA ARG A 151 -10.56 -4.80 -4.54
C ARG A 151 -10.75 -5.33 -3.13
N GLU A 152 -9.68 -5.39 -2.35
CA GLU A 152 -9.71 -5.96 -1.00
C GLU A 152 -10.45 -5.04 0.00
N LEU A 153 -10.33 -3.70 -0.13
CA LEU A 153 -11.12 -2.74 0.67
C LEU A 153 -12.62 -2.81 0.33
N THR A 154 -12.97 -2.99 -0.94
CA THR A 154 -14.36 -3.18 -1.35
C THR A 154 -14.92 -4.48 -0.76
N ALA A 155 -14.19 -5.58 -0.90
CA ALA A 155 -14.57 -6.88 -0.31
C ALA A 155 -14.74 -6.80 1.23
N PHE A 156 -13.87 -6.03 1.90
CA PHE A 156 -14.00 -5.75 3.33
C PHE A 156 -15.31 -5.02 3.65
N LEU A 157 -15.60 -3.94 2.93
CA LEU A 157 -16.80 -3.13 3.17
C LEU A 157 -18.09 -3.90 2.85
N ASP A 158 -18.10 -4.70 1.79
CA ASP A 158 -19.24 -5.54 1.41
C ASP A 158 -19.56 -6.58 2.50
N ARG A 159 -18.53 -7.19 3.08
CA ARG A 159 -18.70 -8.27 4.06
C ARG A 159 -18.82 -7.79 5.49
N TYR A 160 -18.11 -6.75 5.87
CA TYR A 160 -17.95 -6.31 7.27
C TYR A 160 -18.35 -4.85 7.52
N GLY A 161 -18.63 -4.05 6.47
CA GLY A 161 -18.81 -2.60 6.57
C GLY A 161 -19.97 -2.14 7.45
N SER A 162 -20.96 -3.02 7.73
CA SER A 162 -22.07 -2.71 8.62
C SER A 162 -21.79 -2.98 10.12
N ARG A 163 -20.73 -3.72 10.45
CA ARG A 163 -20.48 -4.20 11.83
C ARG A 163 -19.05 -3.99 12.34
N SER A 164 -18.07 -3.80 11.47
CA SER A 164 -16.69 -3.61 11.87
C SER A 164 -16.41 -2.17 12.28
N ALA A 165 -15.69 -1.99 13.37
CA ALA A 165 -15.20 -0.69 13.81
C ALA A 165 -14.19 -0.06 12.82
N LEU A 166 -13.63 -0.86 11.90
CA LEU A 166 -12.68 -0.40 10.88
C LEU A 166 -13.37 0.13 9.61
N ALA A 167 -14.72 0.14 9.56
CA ALA A 167 -15.47 0.45 8.35
C ALA A 167 -15.23 1.89 7.85
N ASP A 168 -15.19 2.87 8.74
CA ASP A 168 -14.99 4.27 8.34
C ASP A 168 -13.56 4.53 7.84
N GLU A 169 -12.57 3.93 8.50
CA GLU A 169 -11.18 3.97 8.03
C GLU A 169 -11.04 3.28 6.67
N ALA A 170 -11.68 2.13 6.49
CA ALA A 170 -11.67 1.42 5.21
C ALA A 170 -12.33 2.22 4.08
N ARG A 171 -13.43 2.96 4.34
CA ARG A 171 -14.05 3.87 3.36
C ARG A 171 -13.11 5.00 2.96
N ALA A 172 -12.44 5.62 3.94
CA ALA A 172 -11.46 6.67 3.68
C ALA A 172 -10.28 6.18 2.84
N ASN A 173 -9.73 5.02 3.18
CA ASN A 173 -8.63 4.40 2.42
C ASN A 173 -9.08 3.97 1.02
N LEU A 174 -10.30 3.46 0.87
CA LEU A 174 -10.87 3.12 -0.44
C LEU A 174 -11.01 4.38 -1.31
N ARG A 175 -11.50 5.50 -0.74
CA ARG A 175 -11.58 6.77 -1.49
C ARG A 175 -10.20 7.22 -1.94
N GLN A 176 -9.21 7.19 -1.05
CA GLN A 176 -7.83 7.56 -1.39
C GLN A 176 -7.23 6.68 -2.49
N ALA A 177 -7.48 5.37 -2.45
CA ALA A 177 -7.00 4.44 -3.49
C ALA A 177 -7.69 4.70 -4.83
N ARG A 178 -9.01 4.95 -4.84
CA ARG A 178 -9.77 5.31 -6.05
C ARG A 178 -9.30 6.64 -6.63
N ASP A 179 -9.06 7.65 -5.79
CA ASP A 179 -8.54 8.95 -6.24
C ASP A 179 -7.15 8.84 -6.86
N ARG A 180 -6.30 7.97 -6.32
CA ARG A 180 -4.98 7.69 -6.91
C ARG A 180 -5.11 7.06 -8.29
N LEU A 181 -5.98 6.05 -8.43
CA LEU A 181 -6.24 5.42 -9.72
C LEU A 181 -6.88 6.40 -10.70
N GLY A 182 -7.85 7.20 -10.24
CA GLY A 182 -8.49 8.25 -11.02
C GLY A 182 -7.49 9.29 -11.51
N THR A 183 -6.52 9.68 -10.66
CA THR A 183 -5.45 10.61 -11.04
C THR A 183 -4.56 10.03 -12.15
N ALA A 184 -4.22 8.73 -12.08
CA ALA A 184 -3.48 8.06 -13.15
C ALA A 184 -4.23 8.12 -14.49
N GLU A 185 -5.54 7.82 -14.48
CA GLU A 185 -6.38 7.86 -15.69
C GLU A 185 -6.57 9.30 -16.21
N TYR A 186 -6.77 10.26 -15.31
CA TYR A 186 -6.83 11.69 -15.64
C TYR A 186 -5.57 12.16 -16.36
N GLN A 187 -4.40 11.80 -15.84
CA GLN A 187 -3.12 12.17 -16.46
C GLN A 187 -2.98 11.64 -17.88
N VAL A 188 -3.45 10.40 -18.13
CA VAL A 188 -3.50 9.84 -19.50
C VAL A 188 -4.44 10.65 -20.40
N GLY A 189 -5.62 11.02 -19.91
CA GLY A 189 -6.56 11.87 -20.66
C GLY A 189 -5.98 13.24 -21.00
N VAL A 190 -5.35 13.90 -20.03
CA VAL A 190 -4.66 15.20 -20.24
C VAL A 190 -3.44 15.07 -21.18
N HIS A 191 -2.72 13.95 -21.09
CA HIS A 191 -1.63 13.69 -22.05
C HIS A 191 -2.16 13.67 -23.48
N TYR A 192 -3.24 12.93 -23.77
CA TYR A 192 -3.87 12.91 -25.09
C TYR A 192 -4.36 14.28 -25.53
N PHE A 193 -4.95 15.06 -24.60
CA PHE A 193 -5.35 16.44 -24.85
C PHE A 193 -4.16 17.32 -25.29
N ARG A 194 -3.04 17.26 -24.58
CA ARG A 194 -1.82 18.00 -24.90
C ARG A 194 -1.22 17.60 -26.25
N GLN A 195 -1.32 16.33 -26.62
CA GLN A 195 -0.94 15.81 -27.94
C GLN A 195 -1.97 16.16 -29.05
N LYS A 196 -3.00 16.94 -28.72
CA LYS A 196 -4.09 17.32 -29.62
C LYS A 196 -4.91 16.13 -30.17
N TRP A 197 -4.80 14.95 -29.52
CA TRP A 197 -5.64 13.81 -29.83
C TRP A 197 -6.92 13.86 -28.99
N TYR A 198 -7.77 14.84 -29.32
CA TYR A 198 -8.97 15.18 -28.54
C TYR A 198 -9.99 14.04 -28.45
N PRO A 199 -10.26 13.24 -29.51
CA PRO A 199 -11.16 12.09 -29.37
C PRO A 199 -10.67 11.08 -28.31
N GLY A 200 -9.39 10.77 -28.29
CA GLY A 200 -8.81 9.89 -27.26
C GLY A 200 -8.86 10.49 -25.87
N ALA A 201 -8.66 11.82 -25.73
CA ALA A 201 -8.82 12.52 -24.46
C ALA A 201 -10.26 12.42 -23.96
N ILE A 202 -11.25 12.66 -24.81
CA ILE A 202 -12.69 12.56 -24.50
C ILE A 202 -13.02 11.16 -24.01
N ASP A 203 -12.59 10.12 -24.72
CA ASP A 203 -12.85 8.73 -24.36
C ASP A 203 -12.29 8.39 -22.95
N ARG A 204 -11.03 8.75 -22.69
CA ARG A 204 -10.39 8.51 -21.41
C ARG A 204 -11.05 9.24 -20.24
N LEU A 205 -11.32 10.53 -20.42
CA LEU A 205 -11.91 11.37 -19.37
C LEU A 205 -13.37 10.98 -19.08
N LYS A 206 -14.16 10.63 -20.11
CA LYS A 206 -15.52 10.08 -19.91
C LYS A 206 -15.48 8.76 -19.16
N SER A 207 -14.63 7.84 -19.60
CA SER A 207 -14.46 6.54 -18.95
C SER A 207 -14.05 6.65 -17.48
N LEU A 208 -13.27 7.67 -17.11
CA LEU A 208 -12.95 7.95 -15.71
C LEU A 208 -14.21 8.34 -14.92
N LEU A 209 -15.02 9.28 -15.43
CA LEU A 209 -16.26 9.72 -14.76
C LEU A 209 -17.32 8.61 -14.64
N GLU A 210 -17.33 7.68 -15.61
CA GLU A 210 -18.24 6.52 -15.58
C GLU A 210 -17.80 5.48 -14.52
N ARG A 211 -16.49 5.24 -14.39
CA ARG A 211 -15.93 4.27 -13.43
C ARG A 211 -15.88 4.80 -12.00
N ASP A 212 -15.62 6.09 -11.84
CA ASP A 212 -15.56 6.75 -10.53
C ASP A 212 -16.30 8.10 -10.55
N PRO A 213 -17.64 8.07 -10.41
CA PRO A 213 -18.45 9.29 -10.35
C PRO A 213 -18.13 10.19 -9.15
N GLU A 214 -17.42 9.67 -8.15
CA GLU A 214 -17.04 10.39 -6.93
C GLU A 214 -15.57 10.84 -6.94
N TYR A 215 -14.85 10.71 -8.07
CA TYR A 215 -13.46 11.15 -8.16
C TYR A 215 -13.31 12.60 -7.67
N THR A 216 -12.38 12.81 -6.75
CA THR A 216 -12.29 14.10 -6.03
C THR A 216 -12.02 15.28 -6.95
N ASN A 217 -11.16 15.13 -7.96
CA ASN A 217 -10.78 16.22 -8.88
C ASN A 217 -11.61 16.19 -10.20
N ARG A 218 -12.93 15.97 -10.10
CA ARG A 218 -13.82 15.96 -11.27
C ARG A 218 -13.90 17.32 -11.98
N ASP A 219 -13.67 18.39 -11.27
CA ASP A 219 -13.65 19.74 -11.85
C ASP A 219 -12.61 19.85 -12.99
N ALA A 220 -11.40 19.37 -12.75
CA ALA A 220 -10.37 19.31 -13.79
C ALA A 220 -10.79 18.38 -14.96
N VAL A 221 -11.43 17.24 -14.66
CA VAL A 221 -11.92 16.32 -15.68
C VAL A 221 -13.00 16.99 -16.54
N TYR A 222 -13.98 17.65 -15.92
CA TYR A 222 -15.03 18.39 -16.63
C TYR A 222 -14.44 19.47 -17.52
N PHE A 223 -13.49 20.24 -16.99
CA PHE A 223 -12.84 21.30 -17.75
C PHE A 223 -12.14 20.78 -19.02
N TYR A 224 -11.23 19.81 -18.88
CA TYR A 224 -10.50 19.27 -20.02
C TYR A 224 -11.40 18.51 -21.00
N LEU A 225 -12.45 17.86 -20.51
CA LEU A 225 -13.42 17.19 -21.36
C LEU A 225 -14.22 18.19 -22.20
N ALA A 226 -14.69 19.29 -21.60
CA ALA A 226 -15.36 20.37 -22.30
C ALA A 226 -14.44 21.06 -23.31
N GLU A 227 -13.22 21.42 -22.92
CA GLU A 227 -12.21 21.98 -23.84
C GLU A 227 -11.94 21.03 -25.03
N ALA A 228 -11.85 19.70 -24.79
CA ALA A 228 -11.63 18.73 -25.86
C ALA A 228 -12.79 18.71 -26.87
N TYR A 229 -14.04 18.79 -26.40
CA TYR A 229 -15.22 18.91 -27.25
C TYR A 229 -15.21 20.20 -28.10
N GLU A 230 -14.85 21.34 -27.50
CA GLU A 230 -14.70 22.59 -28.27
C GLU A 230 -13.63 22.47 -29.36
N ARG A 231 -12.48 21.84 -29.06
CA ARG A 231 -11.39 21.65 -30.04
C ARG A 231 -11.78 20.82 -31.25
N ILE A 232 -12.76 19.93 -31.11
CA ILE A 232 -13.31 19.14 -32.24
C ILE A 232 -14.59 19.77 -32.80
N GLN A 233 -14.86 21.06 -32.53
CA GLN A 233 -16.01 21.83 -33.04
C GLN A 233 -17.38 21.27 -32.62
N ARG A 234 -17.46 20.71 -31.40
CA ARG A 234 -18.69 20.18 -30.78
C ARG A 234 -19.07 20.94 -29.50
N PRO A 235 -19.29 22.28 -29.58
CA PRO A 235 -19.49 23.11 -28.36
C PRO A 235 -20.81 22.78 -27.63
N ALA A 236 -21.83 22.28 -28.31
CA ALA A 236 -23.07 21.83 -27.66
C ALA A 236 -22.83 20.67 -26.67
N GLU A 237 -21.83 19.83 -26.93
CA GLU A 237 -21.46 18.72 -26.02
C GLU A 237 -20.48 19.13 -24.94
N ALA A 238 -19.77 20.24 -25.12
CA ALA A 238 -18.92 20.84 -24.08
C ALA A 238 -19.77 21.47 -22.96
N LEU A 239 -20.87 22.11 -23.31
CA LEU A 239 -21.69 22.90 -22.41
C LEU A 239 -22.13 22.18 -21.13
N PRO A 240 -22.65 20.94 -21.18
CA PRO A 240 -23.05 20.21 -19.98
C PRO A 240 -21.90 19.97 -18.98
N TYR A 241 -20.67 19.83 -19.43
CA TYR A 241 -19.52 19.60 -18.54
C TYR A 241 -19.08 20.90 -17.87
N TYR A 242 -19.06 22.03 -18.60
CA TYR A 242 -18.83 23.33 -17.97
C TYR A 242 -19.93 23.69 -16.99
N ASP A 243 -21.21 23.46 -17.31
CA ASP A 243 -22.34 23.71 -16.42
C ASP A 243 -22.22 22.86 -15.13
N ARG A 244 -21.79 21.59 -15.24
CA ARG A 244 -21.54 20.75 -14.05
C ARG A 244 -20.38 21.26 -13.22
N LEU A 245 -19.28 21.68 -13.83
CA LEU A 245 -18.14 22.27 -13.12
C LEU A 245 -18.59 23.48 -12.29
N VAL A 246 -19.28 24.42 -12.92
CA VAL A 246 -19.76 25.65 -12.24
C VAL A 246 -20.74 25.34 -11.11
N LYS A 247 -21.59 24.33 -11.28
CA LYS A 247 -22.60 23.95 -10.30
C LYS A 247 -22.04 23.17 -9.12
N GLU A 248 -21.09 22.26 -9.37
CA GLU A 248 -20.62 21.31 -8.38
C GLU A 248 -19.34 21.81 -7.64
N PHE A 249 -18.58 22.76 -8.24
CA PHE A 249 -17.24 23.13 -7.76
C PHE A 249 -17.04 24.66 -7.70
N GLU A 250 -17.69 25.31 -6.76
CA GLU A 250 -17.61 26.76 -6.55
C GLU A 250 -16.22 27.32 -6.26
N LYS A 251 -15.29 26.47 -5.81
CA LYS A 251 -13.90 26.83 -5.46
C LYS A 251 -12.87 26.32 -6.47
N SER A 252 -13.31 25.81 -7.61
CA SER A 252 -12.39 25.30 -8.64
C SER A 252 -11.57 26.41 -9.26
N GLU A 253 -10.28 26.16 -9.51
CA GLU A 253 -9.42 27.07 -10.27
C GLU A 253 -9.91 27.28 -11.71
N TYR A 254 -10.68 26.34 -12.26
CA TYR A 254 -11.25 26.40 -13.61
C TYR A 254 -12.54 27.20 -13.71
N LEU A 255 -13.13 27.60 -12.57
CA LEU A 255 -14.46 28.25 -12.52
C LEU A 255 -14.54 29.53 -13.39
N PRO A 256 -13.61 30.49 -13.33
CA PRO A 256 -13.71 31.73 -14.11
C PRO A 256 -13.68 31.46 -15.62
N GLU A 257 -12.81 30.57 -16.07
CA GLU A 257 -12.70 30.24 -17.50
C GLU A 257 -13.93 29.45 -17.98
N ALA A 258 -14.44 28.51 -17.18
CA ALA A 258 -15.66 27.76 -17.51
C ALA A 258 -16.85 28.68 -17.70
N GLN A 259 -17.07 29.66 -16.81
CA GLN A 259 -18.15 30.66 -16.92
C GLN A 259 -18.06 31.46 -18.24
N LYS A 260 -16.87 31.97 -18.56
CA LYS A 260 -16.62 32.68 -19.82
C LYS A 260 -16.89 31.80 -21.04
N ARG A 261 -16.52 30.52 -21.01
CA ARG A 261 -16.79 29.58 -22.12
C ARG A 261 -18.26 29.31 -22.29
N ILE A 262 -19.03 29.15 -21.21
CA ILE A 262 -20.48 28.97 -21.22
C ILE A 262 -21.16 30.15 -21.96
N GLU A 263 -20.79 31.39 -21.60
CA GLU A 263 -21.37 32.59 -22.24
C GLU A 263 -21.06 32.64 -23.74
N ALA A 264 -19.81 32.38 -24.12
CA ALA A 264 -19.39 32.37 -25.51
C ALA A 264 -20.12 31.28 -26.32
N ILE A 265 -20.25 30.07 -25.79
CA ILE A 265 -20.92 28.95 -26.45
C ILE A 265 -22.43 29.28 -26.63
N ARG A 266 -23.10 29.74 -25.57
CA ARG A 266 -24.53 30.11 -25.61
C ARG A 266 -24.81 31.21 -26.62
N SER A 267 -23.95 32.26 -26.68
CA SER A 267 -24.06 33.33 -27.68
C SER A 267 -23.89 32.79 -29.12
N THR A 268 -22.98 31.88 -29.33
CA THR A 268 -22.71 31.27 -30.67
C THR A 268 -23.86 30.39 -31.12
N LEU A 269 -24.42 29.56 -30.20
CA LEU A 269 -25.56 28.69 -30.49
C LEU A 269 -26.84 29.49 -30.79
N ALA A 270 -27.10 30.57 -30.04
CA ALA A 270 -28.21 31.45 -30.29
C ALA A 270 -28.20 32.11 -31.70
N LYS A 271 -27.01 32.50 -32.16
CA LYS A 271 -26.82 33.07 -33.52
C LYS A 271 -27.00 32.07 -34.66
N LYS A 272 -26.85 30.75 -34.42
CA LYS A 272 -27.06 29.71 -35.43
C LYS A 272 -28.50 29.26 -35.57
N THR A 273 -29.37 29.63 -34.61
CA THR A 273 -30.78 29.28 -34.60
C THR A 273 -31.70 30.38 -35.18
N VAL A 274 -31.13 31.52 -35.54
CA VAL A 274 -31.78 32.65 -36.26
C VAL A 274 -31.29 32.60 -37.70
#